data_23c4ced181de2fb10376706dbf17edfc
#
_entry.id   23c4ced181de2fb10376706dbf17edfc
#
_cell.length_a   1.000
_cell.length_b   1.000
_cell.length_c   1.000
_cell.angle_alpha   90.00
_cell.angle_beta   90.00
_cell.angle_gamma   90.00
#
_symmetry.space_group_name_H-M   'P 1'
#
loop_
_entity.id
_entity.type
_entity.pdbx_description
1 polymer ?
#
loop_
_entity_poly.entity_id
_entity_poly.type
_entity_poly.pdbx_seq_one_letter_code
_entity_poly.pdbx_strand_id
1 'polypeptide(L)'
;MCGIAMIRLLKPLDYYQKKYGTWQYGLQKMYLLMEKQHNRGQEGAGLATVKLDVPPGEEYIWRDRVEGKNAIQEIFAGINKTLSNSTADVYSDPEKAKLELPFAGELYMGHLRYSTTGKSGLQYVHPFLRRHNWKNRTMLLAGNFNLTNVDELFEHLTLKGQHPRDKADTFLMLESLGFKLDKEVQKEYDKLKQRY
;
A
#
# COMPACT_ATOMS: atom_id res chain seq x y z
N MET A 1 -15.14 12.01 6.20
CA MET A 1 -14.69 10.63 6.47
C MET A 1 -13.85 10.15 5.30
N CYS A 2 -12.73 9.49 5.57
CA CYS A 2 -11.85 8.94 4.54
C CYS A 2 -12.57 7.91 3.64
N GLY A 3 -12.15 7.81 2.38
CA GLY A 3 -12.53 6.74 1.47
C GLY A 3 -11.46 5.64 1.47
N ILE A 4 -11.88 4.38 1.40
CA ILE A 4 -10.98 3.24 1.30
C ILE A 4 -11.48 2.34 0.18
N ALA A 5 -10.55 1.90 -0.68
CA ALA A 5 -10.82 0.94 -1.73
C ALA A 5 -9.76 -0.16 -1.73
N MET A 6 -10.18 -1.39 -2.00
CA MET A 6 -9.26 -2.51 -2.14
C MET A 6 -9.70 -3.41 -3.28
N ILE A 7 -8.75 -3.83 -4.10
CA ILE A 7 -8.96 -4.79 -5.18
C ILE A 7 -7.93 -5.89 -5.04
N ARG A 8 -8.39 -7.14 -5.06
CA ARG A 8 -7.54 -8.31 -5.28
C ARG A 8 -7.95 -9.00 -6.57
N LEU A 9 -7.03 -9.10 -7.49
CA LEU A 9 -7.18 -9.92 -8.70
C LEU A 9 -6.99 -11.39 -8.32
N LEU A 10 -7.94 -12.23 -8.71
CA LEU A 10 -7.94 -13.66 -8.39
C LEU A 10 -7.22 -14.51 -9.43
N LYS A 11 -6.79 -13.89 -10.52
CA LYS A 11 -6.05 -14.52 -11.62
C LYS A 11 -4.79 -13.70 -11.89
N PRO A 12 -3.77 -14.29 -12.52
CA PRO A 12 -2.56 -13.58 -12.92
C PRO A 12 -2.86 -12.54 -14.02
N LEU A 13 -1.94 -11.60 -14.21
CA LEU A 13 -2.15 -10.44 -15.11
C LEU A 13 -2.40 -10.85 -16.57
N ASP A 14 -1.81 -11.96 -17.04
CA ASP A 14 -2.01 -12.49 -18.39
C ASP A 14 -3.46 -12.88 -18.66
N TYR A 15 -4.18 -13.39 -17.66
CA TYR A 15 -5.61 -13.67 -17.77
C TYR A 15 -6.40 -12.40 -18.10
N TYR A 16 -6.08 -11.28 -17.44
CA TYR A 16 -6.78 -10.01 -17.67
C TYR A 16 -6.39 -9.42 -19.01
N GLN A 17 -5.14 -9.56 -19.43
CA GLN A 17 -4.67 -9.19 -20.77
C GLN A 17 -5.48 -9.93 -21.84
N LYS A 18 -5.61 -11.24 -21.74
CA LYS A 18 -6.37 -12.07 -22.70
C LYS A 18 -7.85 -11.75 -22.71
N LYS A 19 -8.45 -11.53 -21.53
CA LYS A 19 -9.91 -11.36 -21.40
C LYS A 19 -10.39 -9.94 -21.67
N TYR A 20 -9.63 -8.93 -21.26
CA TYR A 20 -10.04 -7.53 -21.29
C TYR A 20 -9.13 -6.64 -22.17
N GLY A 21 -8.13 -7.22 -22.82
CA GLY A 21 -7.19 -6.50 -23.66
C GLY A 21 -6.13 -5.70 -22.89
N THR A 22 -6.08 -5.81 -21.56
CA THR A 22 -5.10 -5.07 -20.76
C THR A 22 -4.82 -5.76 -19.41
N TRP A 23 -3.54 -5.87 -19.08
CA TRP A 23 -3.13 -6.31 -17.75
C TRP A 23 -3.39 -5.25 -16.65
N GLN A 24 -3.59 -4.00 -17.03
CA GLN A 24 -3.89 -2.88 -16.12
C GLN A 24 -5.32 -2.89 -15.58
N TYR A 25 -6.09 -3.95 -15.83
CA TYR A 25 -7.50 -4.04 -15.42
C TYR A 25 -7.73 -3.66 -13.95
N GLY A 26 -6.93 -4.18 -13.03
CA GLY A 26 -7.03 -3.87 -11.59
C GLY A 26 -6.74 -2.40 -11.29
N LEU A 27 -5.70 -1.84 -11.91
CA LEU A 27 -5.32 -0.44 -11.77
C LEU A 27 -6.42 0.50 -12.27
N GLN A 28 -6.98 0.22 -13.45
CA GLN A 28 -8.09 1.00 -14.02
C GLN A 28 -9.35 0.93 -13.15
N LYS A 29 -9.67 -0.24 -12.61
CA LYS A 29 -10.80 -0.39 -11.67
C LYS A 29 -10.56 0.35 -10.36
N MET A 30 -9.33 0.36 -9.87
CA MET A 30 -8.97 1.12 -8.67
C MET A 30 -9.14 2.63 -8.89
N TYR A 31 -8.71 3.16 -10.04
CA TYR A 31 -8.98 4.55 -10.41
C TYR A 31 -10.47 4.89 -10.31
N LEU A 32 -11.33 4.08 -10.95
CA LEU A 32 -12.78 4.29 -10.93
C LEU A 32 -13.39 4.22 -9.54
N LEU A 33 -12.90 3.31 -8.69
CA LEU A 33 -13.37 3.20 -7.29
C LEU A 33 -12.97 4.42 -6.47
N MET A 34 -11.74 4.92 -6.65
CA MET A 34 -11.25 6.12 -5.95
C MET A 34 -12.02 7.36 -6.42
N GLU A 35 -12.22 7.54 -7.74
CA GLU A 35 -13.00 8.64 -8.29
C GLU A 35 -14.46 8.65 -7.77
N LYS A 36 -15.10 7.49 -7.71
CA LYS A 36 -16.47 7.39 -7.15
C LYS A 36 -16.55 7.75 -5.67
N GLN A 37 -15.45 7.66 -4.95
CA GLN A 37 -15.35 8.02 -3.54
C GLN A 37 -14.71 9.41 -3.31
N HIS A 38 -14.41 10.17 -4.36
CA HIS A 38 -13.72 11.46 -4.27
C HIS A 38 -14.36 12.41 -3.25
N ASN A 39 -15.68 12.44 -3.16
CA ASN A 39 -16.41 13.25 -2.17
C ASN A 39 -16.16 12.85 -0.71
N ARG A 40 -15.54 11.70 -0.46
CA ARG A 40 -15.20 11.22 0.89
C ARG A 40 -13.89 11.78 1.42
N GLY A 41 -12.98 12.20 0.51
CA GLY A 41 -11.69 12.76 0.92
C GLY A 41 -11.03 13.52 -0.21
N GLN A 42 -10.84 14.82 -0.01
CA GLN A 42 -10.29 15.75 -1.01
C GLN A 42 -8.98 16.40 -0.56
N GLU A 43 -8.41 15.97 0.56
CA GLU A 43 -7.19 16.56 1.11
C GLU A 43 -5.93 15.80 0.71
N GLY A 44 -6.10 14.65 0.10
CA GLY A 44 -5.02 13.83 -0.40
C GLY A 44 -5.49 12.43 -0.76
N ALA A 45 -4.69 11.73 -1.53
CA ALA A 45 -4.92 10.35 -1.91
C ALA A 45 -3.62 9.55 -1.83
N GLY A 46 -3.76 8.24 -1.70
CA GLY A 46 -2.66 7.33 -1.83
C GLY A 46 -3.08 6.00 -2.42
N LEU A 47 -2.17 5.41 -3.14
CA LEU A 47 -2.31 4.12 -3.79
C LEU A 47 -1.13 3.23 -3.43
N ALA A 48 -1.41 1.99 -3.08
CA ALA A 48 -0.39 0.96 -2.98
C ALA A 48 -0.77 -0.26 -3.82
N THR A 49 0.25 -0.96 -4.31
CA THR A 49 0.11 -2.20 -5.05
C THR A 49 1.05 -3.24 -4.48
N VAL A 50 0.57 -4.48 -4.40
CA VAL A 50 1.39 -5.64 -4.07
C VAL A 50 1.37 -6.62 -5.24
N LYS A 51 2.56 -7.00 -5.68
CA LYS A 51 2.78 -8.07 -6.67
C LYS A 51 2.85 -9.39 -5.92
N LEU A 52 1.99 -10.33 -6.27
CA LEU A 52 1.99 -11.66 -5.69
C LEU A 52 2.95 -12.57 -6.48
N ASP A 53 3.54 -13.55 -5.80
CA ASP A 53 4.37 -14.60 -6.42
C ASP A 53 5.53 -14.08 -7.29
N VAL A 54 6.21 -13.02 -6.82
CA VAL A 54 7.45 -12.56 -7.44
C VAL A 54 8.66 -13.25 -6.81
N PRO A 55 9.75 -13.47 -7.58
CA PRO A 55 10.98 -14.06 -7.08
C PRO A 55 11.60 -13.30 -5.92
N PRO A 56 12.38 -13.96 -5.04
CA PRO A 56 13.18 -13.28 -4.03
C PRO A 56 14.15 -12.27 -4.66
N GLY A 57 14.25 -11.08 -4.04
CA GLY A 57 15.09 -10.00 -4.54
C GLY A 57 14.35 -8.96 -5.38
N GLU A 58 13.20 -9.33 -5.92
CA GLU A 58 12.39 -8.41 -6.71
C GLU A 58 11.51 -7.50 -5.83
N GLU A 59 11.31 -6.26 -6.29
CA GLU A 59 10.42 -5.32 -5.62
C GLU A 59 8.95 -5.74 -5.82
N TYR A 60 8.24 -5.96 -4.73
CA TYR A 60 6.87 -6.48 -4.75
C TYR A 60 5.82 -5.50 -4.22
N ILE A 61 6.23 -4.35 -3.64
CA ILE A 61 5.34 -3.32 -3.11
C ILE A 61 5.70 -1.96 -3.70
N TRP A 62 4.72 -1.33 -4.32
CA TRP A 62 4.79 0.04 -4.78
C TRP A 62 3.76 0.89 -4.06
N ARG A 63 4.12 2.12 -3.76
CA ARG A 63 3.23 3.05 -3.08
C ARG A 63 3.50 4.47 -3.56
N ASP A 64 2.42 5.19 -3.86
CA ASP A 64 2.45 6.62 -4.12
C ASP A 64 1.41 7.34 -3.26
N ARG A 65 1.69 8.59 -2.88
CA ARG A 65 0.83 9.42 -2.04
C ARG A 65 0.99 10.87 -2.43
N VAL A 66 -0.13 11.55 -2.58
CA VAL A 66 -0.18 12.96 -2.98
C VAL A 66 -1.15 13.69 -2.05
N GLU A 67 -0.78 14.90 -1.64
CA GLU A 67 -1.62 15.81 -0.87
C GLU A 67 -2.36 16.76 -1.82
N GLY A 68 -3.60 17.12 -1.51
CA GLY A 68 -4.39 18.08 -2.25
C GLY A 68 -5.57 17.49 -2.99
N LYS A 69 -6.36 18.39 -3.57
CA LYS A 69 -7.67 18.05 -4.19
C LYS A 69 -7.54 17.20 -5.46
N ASN A 70 -6.44 17.35 -6.18
CA ASN A 70 -6.20 16.64 -7.45
C ASN A 70 -5.35 15.38 -7.25
N ALA A 71 -5.21 14.92 -6.01
CA ALA A 71 -4.28 13.84 -5.65
C ALA A 71 -4.51 12.55 -6.43
N ILE A 72 -5.77 12.17 -6.73
CA ILE A 72 -6.07 10.98 -7.53
C ILE A 72 -5.49 11.14 -8.93
N GLN A 73 -5.80 12.25 -9.60
CA GLN A 73 -5.35 12.53 -10.96
C GLN A 73 -3.83 12.58 -11.03
N GLU A 74 -3.17 13.19 -10.06
CA GLU A 74 -1.71 13.30 -10.00
C GLU A 74 -1.05 11.93 -9.84
N ILE A 75 -1.54 11.07 -8.94
CA ILE A 75 -1.05 9.69 -8.79
C ILE A 75 -1.16 8.92 -10.10
N PHE A 76 -2.35 8.89 -10.69
CA PHE A 76 -2.56 8.09 -11.91
C PHE A 76 -1.87 8.69 -13.14
N ALA A 77 -1.73 10.01 -13.24
CA ALA A 77 -0.91 10.64 -14.27
C ALA A 77 0.58 10.28 -14.12
N GLY A 78 1.10 10.28 -12.90
CA GLY A 78 2.47 9.84 -12.60
C GLY A 78 2.71 8.39 -12.97
N ILE A 79 1.78 7.50 -12.60
CA ILE A 79 1.84 6.08 -12.97
C ILE A 79 1.79 5.91 -14.49
N ASN A 80 0.83 6.53 -15.17
CA ASN A 80 0.71 6.44 -16.63
C ASN A 80 1.96 6.95 -17.35
N LYS A 81 2.55 8.05 -16.86
CA LYS A 81 3.81 8.57 -17.40
C LYS A 81 4.94 7.55 -17.27
N THR A 82 5.06 6.90 -16.10
CA THR A 82 6.07 5.87 -15.87
C THR A 82 5.85 4.66 -16.76
N LEU A 83 4.61 4.21 -16.91
CA LEU A 83 4.26 3.08 -17.79
C LEU A 83 4.50 3.40 -19.27
N SER A 84 4.20 4.62 -19.71
CA SER A 84 4.42 5.06 -21.10
C SER A 84 5.89 5.19 -21.47
N ASN A 85 6.77 5.37 -20.49
CA ASN A 85 8.22 5.42 -20.71
C ASN A 85 8.87 4.03 -20.77
N SER A 86 8.11 2.96 -20.53
CA SER A 86 8.62 1.59 -20.66
C SER A 86 8.74 1.18 -22.13
N THR A 87 9.61 0.20 -22.39
CA THR A 87 9.74 -0.37 -23.73
C THR A 87 8.46 -1.12 -24.13
N ALA A 88 8.16 -1.14 -25.44
CA ALA A 88 6.99 -1.83 -25.94
C ALA A 88 6.99 -3.34 -25.60
N ASP A 89 8.16 -3.96 -25.53
CA ASP A 89 8.34 -5.36 -25.15
C ASP A 89 7.92 -5.61 -23.70
N VAL A 90 8.35 -4.76 -22.76
CA VAL A 90 7.98 -4.87 -21.35
C VAL A 90 6.49 -4.55 -21.14
N TYR A 91 5.99 -3.53 -21.81
CA TYR A 91 4.59 -3.12 -21.64
C TYR A 91 3.58 -4.13 -22.22
N SER A 92 3.91 -4.80 -23.33
CA SER A 92 3.01 -5.75 -23.99
C SER A 92 2.99 -7.14 -23.35
N ASP A 93 4.02 -7.48 -22.57
CA ASP A 93 4.14 -8.76 -21.88
C ASP A 93 3.75 -8.62 -20.41
N PRO A 94 2.61 -9.20 -19.95
CA PRO A 94 2.15 -9.09 -18.57
C PRO A 94 3.13 -9.61 -17.52
N GLU A 95 3.92 -10.63 -17.82
CA GLU A 95 4.91 -11.19 -16.89
C GLU A 95 6.12 -10.25 -16.77
N LYS A 96 6.63 -9.71 -17.88
CA LYS A 96 7.67 -8.68 -17.86
C LYS A 96 7.17 -7.40 -17.17
N ALA A 97 5.96 -6.95 -17.50
CA ALA A 97 5.34 -5.80 -16.86
C ALA A 97 5.26 -6.00 -15.34
N LYS A 98 4.85 -7.19 -14.88
CA LYS A 98 4.78 -7.52 -13.46
C LYS A 98 6.15 -7.45 -12.78
N LEU A 99 7.21 -7.90 -13.41
CA LEU A 99 8.55 -7.84 -12.82
C LEU A 99 9.11 -6.42 -12.80
N GLU A 100 9.03 -5.73 -13.92
CA GLU A 100 9.78 -4.48 -14.14
C GLU A 100 8.99 -3.19 -13.85
N LEU A 101 7.65 -3.20 -14.07
CA LEU A 101 6.88 -1.97 -13.98
C LEU A 101 6.28 -1.75 -12.58
N PRO A 102 6.31 -0.52 -12.06
CA PRO A 102 5.59 -0.17 -10.85
C PRO A 102 4.08 -0.35 -11.06
N PHE A 103 3.38 -0.64 -9.99
CA PHE A 103 1.92 -0.80 -9.98
C PHE A 103 1.36 -1.91 -10.89
N ALA A 104 2.20 -2.74 -11.51
CA ALA A 104 1.79 -3.94 -12.23
C ALA A 104 1.66 -5.12 -11.25
N GLY A 105 0.56 -5.22 -10.54
CA GLY A 105 0.36 -6.24 -9.51
C GLY A 105 -1.08 -6.71 -9.39
N GLU A 106 -1.33 -7.58 -8.44
CA GLU A 106 -2.63 -8.23 -8.25
C GLU A 106 -3.44 -7.70 -7.05
N LEU A 107 -2.79 -6.99 -6.12
CA LEU A 107 -3.47 -6.41 -4.96
C LEU A 107 -3.26 -4.89 -4.95
N TYR A 108 -4.36 -4.16 -4.86
CA TYR A 108 -4.36 -2.70 -4.81
C TYR A 108 -5.08 -2.20 -3.56
N MET A 109 -4.53 -1.17 -2.93
CA MET A 109 -5.14 -0.47 -1.79
C MET A 109 -5.11 1.02 -2.06
N GLY A 110 -6.30 1.62 -2.21
CA GLY A 110 -6.50 3.06 -2.38
C GLY A 110 -7.07 3.70 -1.12
N HIS A 111 -6.66 4.93 -0.85
CA HIS A 111 -7.15 5.71 0.26
C HIS A 111 -7.35 7.17 -0.15
N LEU A 112 -8.45 7.76 0.29
CA LEU A 112 -8.78 9.18 0.13
C LEU A 112 -8.85 9.82 1.51
N ARG A 113 -8.01 10.82 1.72
CA ARG A 113 -7.89 11.49 3.01
C ARG A 113 -8.96 12.56 3.18
N TYR A 114 -9.60 12.53 4.35
CA TYR A 114 -10.40 13.60 4.90
C TYR A 114 -9.94 13.88 6.33
N SER A 115 -9.43 15.09 6.59
CA SER A 115 -8.97 15.49 7.93
C SER A 115 -10.16 15.84 8.81
N THR A 116 -10.26 15.22 9.97
CA THR A 116 -11.23 15.58 11.01
C THR A 116 -10.63 16.50 12.08
N THR A 117 -9.30 16.57 12.14
CA THR A 117 -8.55 17.28 13.20
C THR A 117 -7.76 18.49 12.71
N GLY A 118 -7.92 18.88 11.43
CA GLY A 118 -7.19 20.01 10.83
C GLY A 118 -5.69 19.75 10.60
N LYS A 119 -5.17 18.56 10.92
CA LYS A 119 -3.79 18.19 10.60
C LYS A 119 -3.67 17.90 9.10
N SER A 120 -2.82 18.65 8.39
CA SER A 120 -2.52 18.47 6.97
C SER A 120 -1.07 17.97 6.79
N GLY A 121 -0.74 17.53 5.60
CA GLY A 121 0.60 17.08 5.24
C GLY A 121 0.63 15.63 4.73
N LEU A 122 1.61 15.36 3.86
CA LEU A 122 1.82 14.06 3.25
C LEU A 122 2.04 12.94 4.30
N GLN A 123 2.57 13.29 5.48
CA GLN A 123 2.78 12.35 6.59
C GLN A 123 1.47 11.72 7.11
N TYR A 124 0.31 12.32 6.80
CA TYR A 124 -0.99 11.78 7.20
C TYR A 124 -1.75 11.10 6.06
N VAL A 125 -1.20 11.09 4.85
CA VAL A 125 -1.83 10.42 3.70
C VAL A 125 -1.52 8.93 3.72
N HIS A 126 -2.55 8.09 3.69
CA HIS A 126 -2.43 6.63 3.63
C HIS A 126 -2.32 6.12 2.17
N PRO A 127 -1.91 4.86 1.94
CA PRO A 127 -1.52 3.83 2.91
C PRO A 127 -0.16 4.08 3.55
N PHE A 128 -0.02 3.69 4.80
CA PHE A 128 1.28 3.58 5.44
C PHE A 128 1.91 2.22 5.14
N LEU A 129 3.23 2.21 5.01
CA LEU A 129 4.02 1.01 4.71
C LEU A 129 5.09 0.83 5.78
N ARG A 130 5.07 -0.30 6.43
CA ARG A 130 6.15 -0.82 7.26
C ARG A 130 6.88 -1.88 6.46
N ARG A 131 8.11 -1.59 6.04
CA ARG A 131 8.96 -2.54 5.31
C ARG A 131 9.81 -3.36 6.29
N HIS A 132 9.96 -4.63 5.98
CA HIS A 132 10.84 -5.55 6.67
C HIS A 132 11.57 -6.43 5.65
N ASN A 133 12.79 -6.90 5.98
CA ASN A 133 13.55 -7.81 5.10
C ASN A 133 12.83 -9.15 4.89
N TRP A 134 12.00 -9.57 5.85
CA TRP A 134 11.13 -10.72 5.70
C TRP A 134 9.78 -10.28 5.13
N LYS A 135 9.42 -10.84 3.98
CA LYS A 135 8.18 -10.50 3.27
C LYS A 135 6.93 -10.62 4.17
N ASN A 136 6.86 -11.66 5.00
CA ASN A 136 5.76 -11.93 5.93
C ASN A 136 5.68 -10.97 7.14
N ARG A 137 6.66 -10.07 7.32
CA ARG A 137 6.65 -9.00 8.34
C ARG A 137 6.39 -7.62 7.76
N THR A 138 6.26 -7.53 6.44
CA THR A 138 5.94 -6.28 5.75
C THR A 138 4.43 -6.05 5.78
N MET A 139 4.01 -4.81 6.09
CA MET A 139 2.61 -4.44 6.25
C MET A 139 2.27 -3.15 5.53
N LEU A 140 1.09 -3.12 4.92
CA LEU A 140 0.39 -1.92 4.48
C LEU A 140 -0.84 -1.70 5.36
N LEU A 141 -1.06 -0.47 5.79
CA LEU A 141 -2.23 -0.09 6.59
C LEU A 141 -2.85 1.19 6.06
N ALA A 142 -4.16 1.16 5.87
CA ALA A 142 -4.97 2.34 5.61
C ALA A 142 -6.27 2.25 6.42
N GLY A 143 -6.77 3.37 6.87
CA GLY A 143 -7.98 3.40 7.66
C GLY A 143 -8.42 4.82 8.01
N ASN A 144 -9.53 4.91 8.71
CA ASN A 144 -10.02 6.14 9.32
C ASN A 144 -10.01 5.93 10.83
N PHE A 145 -8.90 6.30 11.46
CA PHE A 145 -8.67 6.11 12.88
C PHE A 145 -8.63 7.46 13.60
N ASN A 146 -9.06 7.45 14.84
CA ASN A 146 -8.94 8.57 15.77
C ASN A 146 -8.67 7.99 17.17
N LEU A 147 -7.39 7.88 17.50
CA LEU A 147 -6.96 7.37 18.80
C LEU A 147 -7.01 8.47 19.84
N THR A 148 -7.55 8.17 20.99
CA THR A 148 -7.61 9.09 22.15
C THR A 148 -6.36 9.01 23.02
N ASN A 149 -5.59 7.91 22.92
CA ASN A 149 -4.43 7.60 23.74
C ASN A 149 -3.11 7.55 22.95
N VAL A 150 -2.94 8.49 22.04
CA VAL A 150 -1.77 8.57 21.13
C VAL A 150 -0.45 8.62 21.90
N ASP A 151 -0.37 9.47 22.94
CA ASP A 151 0.86 9.66 23.71
C ASP A 151 1.21 8.40 24.53
N GLU A 152 0.24 7.78 25.18
CA GLU A 152 0.43 6.52 25.90
C GLU A 152 0.93 5.39 24.99
N LEU A 153 0.36 5.29 23.77
CA LEU A 153 0.77 4.30 22.80
C LEU A 153 2.18 4.56 22.27
N PHE A 154 2.53 5.82 22.04
CA PHE A 154 3.86 6.24 21.63
C PHE A 154 4.90 5.85 22.70
N GLU A 155 4.67 6.20 23.96
CA GLU A 155 5.54 5.86 25.09
C GLU A 155 5.67 4.35 25.25
N HIS A 156 4.55 3.61 25.17
CA HIS A 156 4.56 2.16 25.25
C HIS A 156 5.41 1.50 24.14
N LEU A 157 5.35 1.99 22.92
CA LEU A 157 6.19 1.51 21.82
C LEU A 157 7.67 1.83 22.07
N THR A 158 7.97 3.03 22.55
CA THR A 158 9.33 3.47 22.89
C THR A 158 9.94 2.62 24.00
N LEU A 159 9.19 2.35 25.07
CA LEU A 159 9.62 1.47 26.16
C LEU A 159 9.89 0.02 25.70
N LYS A 160 9.27 -0.41 24.61
CA LYS A 160 9.54 -1.72 23.97
C LYS A 160 10.69 -1.71 22.97
N GLY A 161 11.45 -0.61 22.90
CA GLY A 161 12.57 -0.46 21.98
C GLY A 161 12.16 -0.17 20.55
N GLN A 162 10.88 0.18 20.29
CA GLN A 162 10.46 0.68 18.98
C GLN A 162 10.78 2.17 18.90
N HIS A 163 10.95 2.68 17.67
CA HIS A 163 11.21 4.10 17.44
C HIS A 163 10.22 4.67 16.42
N PRO A 164 8.96 4.90 16.81
CA PRO A 164 7.98 5.48 15.91
C PRO A 164 8.39 6.90 15.52
N ARG A 165 8.37 7.17 14.21
CA ARG A 165 8.84 8.44 13.64
C ARG A 165 7.83 9.57 13.75
N ASP A 166 6.57 9.21 13.96
CA ASP A 166 5.44 10.14 13.98
C ASP A 166 4.39 9.69 14.99
N LYS A 167 3.63 10.64 15.53
CA LYS A 167 2.49 10.41 16.42
C LYS A 167 1.16 10.33 15.66
N ALA A 168 1.19 10.10 14.34
CA ALA A 168 -0.04 9.87 13.58
C ALA A 168 -0.69 8.54 14.00
N ASP A 169 -1.98 8.56 14.28
CA ASP A 169 -2.76 7.43 14.78
C ASP A 169 -2.52 6.13 14.02
N THR A 170 -2.64 6.19 12.70
CA THR A 170 -2.46 5.03 11.84
C THR A 170 -1.02 4.53 11.82
N PHE A 171 -0.04 5.44 11.97
CA PHE A 171 1.36 5.06 12.02
C PHE A 171 1.68 4.29 13.32
N LEU A 172 1.20 4.79 14.45
CA LEU A 172 1.37 4.09 15.73
C LEU A 172 0.65 2.74 15.76
N MET A 173 -0.53 2.65 15.14
CA MET A 173 -1.22 1.36 14.95
C MET A 173 -0.40 0.40 14.10
N LEU A 174 0.16 0.87 12.97
CA LEU A 174 1.00 0.07 12.10
C LEU A 174 2.22 -0.49 12.85
N GLU A 175 2.93 0.36 13.59
CA GLU A 175 4.09 -0.08 14.37
C GLU A 175 3.70 -1.03 15.52
N SER A 176 2.58 -0.78 16.19
CA SER A 176 2.07 -1.68 17.24
C SER A 176 1.70 -3.06 16.70
N LEU A 177 0.99 -3.11 15.57
CA LEU A 177 0.64 -4.35 14.88
C LEU A 177 1.88 -5.06 14.36
N GLY A 178 2.80 -4.31 13.74
CA GLY A 178 4.07 -4.83 13.23
C GLY A 178 4.93 -5.47 14.32
N PHE A 179 5.02 -4.84 15.49
CA PHE A 179 5.73 -5.39 16.63
C PHE A 179 5.14 -6.73 17.12
N LYS A 180 3.82 -6.84 17.13
CA LYS A 180 3.14 -8.11 17.47
C LYS A 180 3.37 -9.16 16.39
N LEU A 181 3.25 -8.78 15.12
CA LEU A 181 3.50 -9.66 13.99
C LEU A 181 4.93 -10.21 14.01
N ASP A 182 5.93 -9.37 14.26
CA ASP A 182 7.34 -9.77 14.35
C ASP A 182 7.54 -10.87 15.41
N LYS A 183 6.89 -10.74 16.57
CA LYS A 183 6.95 -11.73 17.64
C LYS A 183 6.32 -13.06 17.25
N GLU A 184 5.15 -13.02 16.62
CA GLU A 184 4.47 -14.26 16.22
C GLU A 184 5.22 -14.96 15.08
N VAL A 185 5.70 -14.21 14.09
CA VAL A 185 6.54 -14.76 13.00
C VAL A 185 7.83 -15.36 13.55
N GLN A 186 8.46 -14.73 14.57
CA GLN A 186 9.66 -15.26 15.19
C GLN A 186 9.39 -16.57 15.92
N LYS A 187 8.29 -16.65 16.67
CA LYS A 187 7.90 -17.91 17.35
C LYS A 187 7.71 -19.07 16.35
N GLU A 188 7.03 -18.80 15.23
CA GLU A 188 6.84 -19.85 14.22
C GLU A 188 8.15 -20.25 13.54
N TYR A 189 9.02 -19.29 13.24
CA TYR A 189 10.36 -19.57 12.73
C TYR A 189 11.18 -20.45 13.69
N ASP A 190 11.18 -20.13 15.00
CA ASP A 190 11.94 -20.88 16.00
C ASP A 190 11.43 -22.31 16.15
N LYS A 191 10.10 -22.52 16.07
CA LYS A 191 9.49 -23.87 16.06
C LYS A 191 9.94 -24.68 14.83
N LEU A 192 9.95 -24.05 13.64
CA LEU A 192 10.38 -24.72 12.42
C LEU A 192 11.87 -25.06 12.49
N LYS A 193 12.71 -24.14 12.96
CA LYS A 193 14.16 -24.38 13.12
C LYS A 193 14.49 -25.54 14.06
N GLN A 194 13.66 -25.80 15.07
CA GLN A 194 13.85 -26.94 15.98
C GLN A 194 13.48 -28.30 15.36
N ARG A 195 12.77 -28.28 14.22
CA ARG A 195 12.33 -29.52 13.53
C ARG A 195 13.30 -29.99 12.44
N TYR A 196 14.24 -29.14 12.07
CA TYR A 196 15.27 -29.37 11.06
C TYR A 196 16.68 -29.15 11.66
#